data_80bd0787beb880f3c4d90c29b8e592a3
#
_entry.id   80bd0787beb880f3c4d90c29b8e592a3
#
_cell.length_a   1.000
_cell.length_b   1.000
_cell.length_c   1.000
_cell.angle_alpha   90.00
_cell.angle_beta   90.00
_cell.angle_gamma   90.00
#
_symmetry.space_group_name_H-M   'P 1'
#
loop_
_entity.id
_entity.type
_entity.pdbx_description
1 polymer ?
#
loop_
_entity_poly.entity_id
_entity_poly.type
_entity_poly.pdbx_seq_one_letter_code
_entity_poly.pdbx_strand_id
1 'polypeptide(L)'
;MGGRFVASSSYRGRMANDAAAQERLMHWLIDKEDGALFVAEQGGRVVGMIGVAAYMHPWAGEWIAGELFWWVEPEARGPGLALLRCAERWAKAKGCVRMQMIAPNERVGRAYRALGYAELETSYQKDL
;
A
#
# COMPACT_ATOMS: atom_id res chain seq x y z
N MET A 1 4.93 -10.36 -9.50
CA MET A 1 3.86 -9.45 -9.06
C MET A 1 4.32 -7.98 -9.06
N GLY A 2 5.44 -7.63 -8.45
CA GLY A 2 5.92 -6.24 -8.41
C GLY A 2 6.06 -5.56 -9.78
N GLY A 3 6.60 -6.24 -10.79
CA GLY A 3 6.70 -5.71 -12.14
C GLY A 3 5.35 -5.42 -12.79
N ARG A 4 4.33 -6.24 -12.52
CA ARG A 4 2.95 -6.00 -12.99
C ARG A 4 2.30 -4.83 -12.26
N PHE A 5 2.55 -4.69 -10.98
CA PHE A 5 2.12 -3.52 -10.21
C PHE A 5 2.66 -2.22 -10.83
N VAL A 6 3.98 -2.12 -11.04
CA VAL A 6 4.59 -0.92 -11.64
C VAL A 6 4.05 -0.65 -13.05
N ALA A 7 3.92 -1.69 -13.88
CA ALA A 7 3.39 -1.57 -15.24
C ALA A 7 1.95 -1.04 -15.31
N SER A 8 1.15 -1.31 -14.27
CA SER A 8 -0.26 -0.91 -14.19
C SER A 8 -0.50 0.34 -13.33
N SER A 9 0.54 0.83 -12.65
CA SER A 9 0.46 1.97 -11.74
C SER A 9 0.67 3.30 -12.46
N SER A 10 0.38 4.39 -11.75
CA SER A 10 0.71 5.75 -12.19
C SER A 10 2.21 6.02 -12.31
N TYR A 11 3.05 5.12 -11.80
CA TYR A 11 4.52 5.21 -11.89
C TYR A 11 5.07 4.71 -13.23
N ARG A 12 4.26 4.04 -14.04
CA ARG A 12 4.69 3.55 -15.36
C ARG A 12 5.29 4.66 -16.20
N GLY A 13 6.56 4.48 -16.61
CA GLY A 13 7.30 5.47 -17.39
C GLY A 13 7.69 6.75 -16.65
N ARG A 14 7.41 6.85 -15.35
CA ARG A 14 7.73 8.01 -14.50
C ARG A 14 8.73 7.71 -13.40
N MET A 15 8.94 6.45 -13.09
CA MET A 15 9.93 5.98 -12.12
C MET A 15 10.63 4.74 -12.66
N ALA A 16 11.85 4.51 -12.21
CA ALA A 16 12.59 3.30 -12.53
C ALA A 16 11.88 2.06 -11.97
N ASN A 17 11.90 0.98 -12.75
CA ASN A 17 11.43 -0.33 -12.30
C ASN A 17 12.66 -1.16 -11.88
N ASP A 18 13.09 -1.01 -10.64
CA ASP A 18 14.28 -1.65 -10.08
C ASP A 18 13.88 -2.87 -9.24
N ALA A 19 14.11 -4.05 -9.77
CA ALA A 19 13.79 -5.31 -9.09
C ALA A 19 14.58 -5.49 -7.78
N ALA A 20 15.83 -5.03 -7.72
CA ALA A 20 16.63 -5.12 -6.51
C ALA A 20 16.10 -4.19 -5.41
N ALA A 21 15.61 -2.99 -5.77
CA ALA A 21 14.94 -2.10 -4.82
C ALA A 21 13.64 -2.70 -4.30
N GLN A 22 12.86 -3.33 -5.17
CA GLN A 22 11.63 -4.04 -4.78
C GLN A 22 11.92 -5.19 -3.81
N GLU A 23 12.94 -5.99 -4.07
CA GLU A 23 13.35 -7.08 -3.18
C GLU A 23 13.79 -6.55 -1.81
N ARG A 24 14.61 -5.49 -1.76
CA ARG A 24 15.00 -4.85 -0.49
C ARG A 24 13.78 -4.35 0.29
N LEU A 25 12.80 -3.77 -0.39
CA LEU A 25 11.57 -3.33 0.26
C LEU A 25 10.78 -4.50 0.85
N MET A 26 10.65 -5.62 0.12
CA MET A 26 9.97 -6.81 0.62
C MET A 26 10.66 -7.36 1.88
N HIS A 27 11.99 -7.48 1.85
CA HIS A 27 12.75 -7.90 3.03
C HIS A 27 12.55 -6.96 4.20
N TRP A 28 12.59 -5.65 3.97
CA TRP A 28 12.35 -4.67 5.02
C TRP A 28 10.95 -4.82 5.64
N LEU A 29 9.92 -5.00 4.82
CA LEU A 29 8.54 -5.18 5.29
C LEU A 29 8.35 -6.46 6.10
N ILE A 30 9.11 -7.52 5.78
CA ILE A 30 9.04 -8.82 6.48
C ILE A 30 9.85 -8.78 7.78
N ASP A 31 11.04 -8.17 7.76
CA ASP A 31 12.02 -8.27 8.84
C ASP A 31 11.91 -7.16 9.88
N LYS A 32 11.31 -6.02 9.53
CA LYS A 32 11.25 -4.85 10.42
C LYS A 32 9.91 -4.74 11.14
N GLU A 33 10.01 -4.35 12.40
CA GLU A 33 8.85 -4.20 13.28
C GLU A 33 7.85 -3.14 12.80
N ASP A 34 8.34 -2.08 12.14
CA ASP A 34 7.52 -0.97 11.65
C ASP A 34 7.04 -1.16 10.20
N GLY A 35 7.29 -2.33 9.62
CA GLY A 35 6.80 -2.73 8.32
C GLY A 35 5.88 -3.94 8.41
N ALA A 36 4.96 -4.07 7.46
CA ALA A 36 4.17 -5.28 7.28
C ALA A 36 3.86 -5.51 5.81
N LEU A 37 3.92 -6.77 5.41
CA LEU A 37 3.50 -7.26 4.10
C LEU A 37 2.39 -8.28 4.31
N PHE A 38 1.22 -8.00 3.75
CA PHE A 38 0.11 -8.96 3.71
C PHE A 38 -0.06 -9.45 2.28
N VAL A 39 -0.29 -10.75 2.13
CA VAL A 39 -0.55 -11.38 0.84
C VAL A 39 -1.88 -12.11 0.86
N ALA A 40 -2.57 -12.12 -0.26
CA ALA A 40 -3.76 -12.92 -0.48
C ALA A 40 -3.40 -14.11 -1.38
N GLU A 41 -3.81 -15.29 -0.98
CA GLU A 41 -3.58 -16.53 -1.70
C GLU A 41 -4.91 -17.14 -2.15
N GLN A 42 -4.96 -17.59 -3.38
CA GLN A 42 -6.09 -18.33 -3.94
C GLN A 42 -5.55 -19.49 -4.78
N GLY A 43 -6.01 -20.71 -4.50
CA GLY A 43 -5.59 -21.90 -5.23
C GLY A 43 -4.07 -22.15 -5.20
N GLY A 44 -3.42 -21.89 -4.06
CA GLY A 44 -1.97 -22.06 -3.91
C GLY A 44 -1.12 -20.97 -4.60
N ARG A 45 -1.73 -19.90 -5.10
CA ARG A 45 -1.03 -18.76 -5.73
C ARG A 45 -1.29 -17.48 -4.99
N VAL A 46 -0.25 -16.65 -4.84
CA VAL A 46 -0.39 -15.29 -4.36
C VAL A 46 -1.05 -14.43 -5.46
N VAL A 47 -2.21 -13.88 -5.16
CA VAL A 47 -3.03 -13.09 -6.08
C VAL A 47 -3.19 -11.63 -5.67
N GLY A 48 -2.69 -11.25 -4.49
CA GLY A 48 -2.71 -9.87 -4.04
C GLY A 48 -1.70 -9.63 -2.94
N MET A 49 -1.34 -8.35 -2.76
CA MET A 49 -0.41 -7.92 -1.74
C MET A 49 -0.69 -6.48 -1.32
N ILE A 50 -0.41 -6.15 -0.09
CA ILE A 50 -0.34 -4.78 0.44
C ILE A 50 0.87 -4.65 1.34
N GLY A 51 1.67 -3.63 1.11
CA GLY A 51 2.81 -3.25 1.95
C GLY A 51 2.51 -1.95 2.67
N VAL A 52 2.73 -1.93 3.97
CA VAL A 52 2.47 -0.78 4.83
C VAL A 52 3.63 -0.54 5.79
N ALA A 53 3.85 0.72 6.14
CA ALA A 53 4.83 1.13 7.12
C ALA A 53 4.19 2.01 8.19
N ALA A 54 4.61 1.83 9.45
CA ALA A 54 4.27 2.72 10.55
C ALA A 54 5.42 3.70 10.78
N TYR A 55 5.10 4.96 10.99
CA TYR A 55 6.09 6.00 11.26
C TYR A 55 5.51 7.16 12.06
N MET A 56 6.39 7.93 12.69
CA MET A 56 6.01 9.14 13.39
C MET A 56 5.75 10.26 12.39
N HIS A 57 4.53 10.79 12.38
CA HIS A 57 4.20 11.93 11.51
C HIS A 57 4.98 13.18 11.95
N PRO A 58 5.76 13.82 11.06
CA PRO A 58 6.71 14.87 11.47
C PRO A 58 6.06 16.11 12.07
N TRP A 59 4.84 16.46 11.66
CA TRP A 59 4.12 17.61 12.20
C TRP A 59 3.27 17.29 13.42
N ALA A 60 2.62 16.12 13.42
CA ALA A 60 1.66 15.79 14.46
C ALA A 60 2.29 15.11 15.68
N GLY A 61 3.48 14.51 15.54
CA GLY A 61 4.08 13.70 16.60
C GLY A 61 3.23 12.47 16.95
N GLU A 62 2.43 12.00 16.02
CA GLU A 62 1.56 10.83 16.18
C GLU A 62 2.04 9.69 15.30
N TRP A 63 1.91 8.47 15.78
CA TRP A 63 2.16 7.29 14.97
C TRP A 63 1.05 7.12 13.95
N ILE A 64 1.44 7.00 12.68
CA ILE A 64 0.53 6.75 11.57
C ILE A 64 1.05 5.59 10.71
N ALA A 65 0.18 4.96 9.96
CA ALA A 65 0.55 3.96 8.97
C ALA A 65 0.30 4.51 7.57
N GLY A 66 1.21 4.22 6.65
CA GLY A 66 1.09 4.58 5.24
C GLY A 66 1.21 3.36 4.34
N GLU A 67 0.39 3.32 3.29
CA GLU A 67 0.52 2.36 2.22
C GLU A 67 1.75 2.68 1.38
N LEU A 68 2.54 1.65 1.08
CA LEU A 68 3.66 1.75 0.13
C LEU A 68 3.26 1.19 -1.24
N PHE A 69 2.43 0.18 -1.26
CA PHE A 69 1.81 -0.39 -2.46
C PHE A 69 0.61 -1.27 -2.08
N TRP A 70 -0.34 -1.35 -2.98
CA TRP A 70 -1.49 -2.26 -2.89
C TRP A 70 -1.84 -2.78 -4.27
N TRP A 71 -1.78 -4.08 -4.46
CA TRP A 71 -2.03 -4.75 -5.72
C TRP A 71 -2.89 -5.99 -5.55
N VAL A 72 -3.83 -6.17 -6.45
CA VAL A 72 -4.60 -7.40 -6.60
C VAL A 72 -4.60 -7.74 -8.08
N GLU A 73 -4.33 -8.99 -8.42
CA GLU A 73 -4.37 -9.46 -9.80
C GLU A 73 -5.76 -9.22 -10.39
N PRO A 74 -5.85 -8.73 -11.64
CA PRO A 74 -7.14 -8.38 -12.24
C PRO A 74 -8.14 -9.54 -12.30
N GLU A 75 -7.65 -10.77 -12.38
CA GLU A 75 -8.46 -11.99 -12.42
C GLU A 75 -8.99 -12.41 -11.05
N ALA A 76 -8.30 -11.98 -9.98
CA ALA A 76 -8.69 -12.30 -8.61
C ALA A 76 -9.76 -11.33 -8.14
N ARG A 77 -10.89 -11.85 -7.68
CA ARG A 77 -11.97 -11.03 -7.16
C ARG A 77 -12.09 -11.20 -5.65
N GLY A 78 -12.23 -10.07 -4.95
CA GLY A 78 -12.57 -10.03 -3.54
C GLY A 78 -11.45 -9.90 -2.52
N PRO A 79 -10.15 -10.23 -2.78
CA PRO A 79 -9.14 -10.19 -1.72
C PRO A 79 -8.69 -8.78 -1.32
N GLY A 80 -8.95 -7.76 -2.14
CA GLY A 80 -8.47 -6.40 -1.90
C GLY A 80 -8.95 -5.83 -0.56
N LEU A 81 -10.23 -5.92 -0.28
CA LEU A 81 -10.79 -5.41 0.97
C LEU A 81 -10.25 -6.19 2.19
N ALA A 82 -10.07 -7.49 2.07
CA ALA A 82 -9.48 -8.30 3.14
C ALA A 82 -8.04 -7.90 3.44
N LEU A 83 -7.23 -7.63 2.41
CA LEU A 83 -5.87 -7.10 2.56
C LEU A 83 -5.87 -5.75 3.28
N LEU A 84 -6.72 -4.81 2.86
CA LEU A 84 -6.84 -3.51 3.51
C LEU A 84 -7.21 -3.65 5.00
N ARG A 85 -8.17 -4.49 5.32
CA ARG A 85 -8.58 -4.73 6.72
C ARG A 85 -7.47 -5.37 7.55
N CYS A 86 -6.63 -6.23 6.98
CA CYS A 86 -5.45 -6.76 7.66
C CYS A 86 -4.45 -5.64 7.98
N ALA A 87 -4.19 -4.75 7.01
CA ALA A 87 -3.31 -3.61 7.20
C ALA A 87 -3.84 -2.64 8.27
N GLU A 88 -5.14 -2.32 8.25
CA GLU A 88 -5.79 -1.47 9.27
C GLU A 88 -5.69 -2.07 10.68
N ARG A 89 -5.95 -3.37 10.83
CA ARG A 89 -5.80 -4.05 12.14
C ARG A 89 -4.38 -4.02 12.64
N TRP A 90 -3.40 -4.28 11.76
CA TRP A 90 -1.99 -4.20 12.10
C TRP A 90 -1.60 -2.78 12.52
N ALA A 91 -1.98 -1.76 11.76
CA ALA A 91 -1.71 -0.37 12.09
C ALA A 91 -2.27 0.02 13.46
N LYS A 92 -3.51 -0.38 13.74
CA LYS A 92 -4.14 -0.15 15.03
C LYS A 92 -3.41 -0.86 16.17
N ALA A 93 -2.99 -2.10 15.97
CA ALA A 93 -2.22 -2.86 16.96
C ALA A 93 -0.83 -2.25 17.22
N LYS A 94 -0.25 -1.57 16.23
CA LYS A 94 1.01 -0.81 16.35
C LYS A 94 0.83 0.53 17.09
N GLY A 95 -0.39 0.91 17.44
CA GLY A 95 -0.67 2.20 18.06
C GLY A 95 -0.82 3.36 17.08
N CYS A 96 -0.93 3.07 15.78
CA CYS A 96 -1.20 4.10 14.79
C CYS A 96 -2.61 4.67 14.97
N VAL A 97 -2.74 5.99 14.94
CA VAL A 97 -4.00 6.71 15.11
C VAL A 97 -4.66 7.04 13.77
N ARG A 98 -3.91 6.93 12.66
CA ARG A 98 -4.39 7.16 11.29
C ARG A 98 -3.73 6.20 10.34
N MET A 99 -4.42 5.94 9.22
CA MET A 99 -3.88 5.22 8.08
C MET A 99 -4.04 6.07 6.83
N GLN A 100 -2.96 6.23 6.08
CA GLN A 100 -2.93 6.96 4.81
C GLN A 100 -2.85 5.98 3.65
N MET A 101 -3.72 6.18 2.67
CA MET A 101 -3.82 5.37 1.47
C MET A 101 -3.67 6.26 0.23
N ILE A 102 -3.11 5.73 -0.82
CA ILE A 102 -2.94 6.44 -2.09
C ILE A 102 -3.99 5.98 -3.09
N ALA A 103 -4.78 6.89 -3.61
CA ALA A 103 -5.73 6.61 -4.67
C ALA A 103 -5.11 6.96 -6.04
N PRO A 104 -4.81 5.95 -6.89
CA PRO A 104 -4.23 6.21 -8.21
C PRO A 104 -5.22 6.84 -9.19
N ASN A 105 -6.51 6.79 -8.87
CA ASN A 105 -7.58 7.36 -9.69
C ASN A 105 -8.85 7.59 -8.84
N GLU A 106 -9.82 8.29 -9.42
CA GLU A 106 -11.07 8.65 -8.75
C GLU A 106 -11.94 7.44 -8.37
N ARG A 107 -11.86 6.35 -9.14
CA ARG A 107 -12.60 5.12 -8.80
C ARG A 107 -12.15 4.56 -7.45
N VAL A 108 -10.84 4.50 -7.21
CA VAL A 108 -10.26 4.05 -5.95
C VAL A 108 -10.55 5.06 -4.84
N GLY A 109 -10.45 6.36 -5.14
CA GLY A 109 -10.81 7.42 -4.17
C GLY A 109 -12.25 7.32 -3.68
N ARG A 110 -13.21 7.03 -4.57
CA ARG A 110 -14.61 6.78 -4.17
C ARG A 110 -14.73 5.58 -3.25
N ALA A 111 -14.01 4.49 -3.53
CA ALA A 111 -14.00 3.31 -2.67
C ALA A 111 -13.44 3.64 -1.28
N TYR A 112 -12.37 4.42 -1.19
CA TYR A 112 -11.82 4.86 0.09
C TYR A 112 -12.82 5.71 0.88
N ARG A 113 -13.48 6.68 0.24
CA ARG A 113 -14.51 7.48 0.92
C ARG A 113 -15.65 6.62 1.46
N ALA A 114 -16.09 5.61 0.72
CA ALA A 114 -17.11 4.65 1.18
C ALA A 114 -16.64 3.82 2.39
N LEU A 115 -15.33 3.67 2.58
CA LEU A 115 -14.71 2.96 3.71
C LEU A 115 -14.35 3.90 4.88
N GLY A 116 -14.70 5.17 4.81
CA GLY A 116 -14.48 6.15 5.88
C GLY A 116 -13.19 6.97 5.76
N TYR A 117 -12.45 6.85 4.65
CA TYR A 117 -11.30 7.69 4.38
C TYR A 117 -11.73 9.05 3.83
N ALA A 118 -11.03 10.11 4.24
CA ALA A 118 -11.20 11.45 3.68
C ALA A 118 -9.99 11.79 2.79
N GLU A 119 -10.22 12.51 1.71
CA GLU A 119 -9.13 13.04 0.89
C GLU A 119 -8.34 14.08 1.71
N LEU A 120 -7.01 13.94 1.72
CA LEU A 120 -6.13 14.79 2.51
C LEU A 120 -5.36 15.76 1.61
N GLU A 121 -4.66 15.26 0.60
CA GLU A 121 -3.82 16.06 -0.28
C GLU A 121 -3.61 15.38 -1.64
N THR A 122 -3.18 16.16 -2.62
CA THR A 122 -2.78 15.65 -3.94
C THR A 122 -1.28 15.84 -4.13
N SER A 123 -0.57 14.78 -4.49
CA SER A 123 0.87 14.78 -4.71
C SER A 123 1.22 15.02 -6.17
N TYR A 124 2.25 15.82 -6.42
CA TYR A 124 2.77 16.12 -7.76
C TYR A 124 4.25 15.73 -7.86
N GLN A 125 4.68 15.28 -9.05
CA GLN A 125 6.06 14.89 -9.32
C GLN A 125 6.62 15.65 -10.51
N LYS A 126 7.90 16.00 -10.43
CA LYS A 126 8.69 16.59 -11.53
C LYS A 126 10.06 15.93 -11.58
N ASP A 127 10.50 15.54 -12.76
CA ASP A 127 11.89 15.11 -12.96
C ASP A 127 12.84 16.31 -12.85
N LEU A 128 13.95 16.11 -12.15
CA LEU A 128 14.94 17.15 -11.91
C LEU A 128 16.19 17.01 -12.78
#